data_347b1fbdfa4c371293495271cb477b3e
#
_entry.id   347b1fbdfa4c371293495271cb477b3e
#
_cell.length_a   1.000
_cell.length_b   1.000
_cell.length_c   1.000
_cell.angle_alpha   90.00
_cell.angle_beta   90.00
_cell.angle_gamma   90.00
#
_symmetry.space_group_name_H-M   'P 1'
#
loop_
_entity.id
_entity.type
_entity.pdbx_description
1 polymer ?
#
loop_
_entity_poly.entity_id
_entity_poly.type
_entity_poly.pdbx_seq_one_letter_code
_entity_poly.pdbx_strand_id
1 'polypeptide(L)'
;MENDNFFDEMIEDKKARRQALMSDKEIELAEQYLLWYRRGYEDKQRLGLIEKWKDVEKYWEGEFEYDDENDPAPNTNITNSNVEGKTALLCDQTIAIQVDPREPGDRPFCDMARTLADFIKERNKMYRKIEVHERRREMFGTGIFR
;
A
#
# COMPACT_ATOMS: atom_id res chain seq x y z
N MET A 1 33.41 13.63 4.18
CA MET A 1 33.94 12.77 3.10
C MET A 1 34.38 11.37 3.56
N GLU A 2 34.81 11.14 4.80
CA GLU A 2 35.18 9.77 5.26
C GLU A 2 33.99 8.88 5.67
N ASN A 3 32.84 9.48 6.03
CA ASN A 3 31.68 8.70 6.46
C ASN A 3 30.89 8.02 5.31
N ASP A 4 30.93 8.54 4.09
CA ASP A 4 30.19 7.99 2.97
C ASP A 4 30.81 6.65 2.51
N ASN A 5 32.14 6.54 2.51
CA ASN A 5 32.84 5.31 2.14
C ASN A 5 32.57 4.14 3.11
N PHE A 6 32.42 4.41 4.40
CA PHE A 6 32.15 3.35 5.40
C PHE A 6 30.77 2.71 5.22
N PHE A 7 29.75 3.50 4.89
CA PHE A 7 28.41 2.97 4.64
C PHE A 7 28.35 2.18 3.32
N ASP A 8 29.05 2.63 2.31
CA ASP A 8 29.10 1.93 1.02
C ASP A 8 29.83 0.59 1.14
N GLU A 9 30.95 0.51 1.86
CA GLU A 9 31.66 -0.74 2.17
C GLU A 9 30.79 -1.71 2.99
N MET A 10 30.04 -1.20 3.98
CA MET A 10 29.15 -2.03 4.79
C MET A 10 27.96 -2.56 3.98
N ILE A 11 27.47 -1.82 3.00
CA ILE A 11 26.40 -2.25 2.09
C ILE A 11 26.93 -3.30 1.13
N GLU A 12 28.12 -3.13 0.60
CA GLU A 12 28.77 -4.10 -0.29
C GLU A 12 29.09 -5.42 0.40
N ASP A 13 29.61 -5.39 1.64
CA ASP A 13 29.86 -6.60 2.43
C ASP A 13 28.56 -7.35 2.76
N LYS A 14 27.49 -6.64 3.09
CA LYS A 14 26.16 -7.25 3.28
C LYS A 14 25.58 -7.85 2.00
N LYS A 15 25.82 -7.22 0.85
CA LYS A 15 25.41 -7.78 -0.45
C LYS A 15 26.19 -9.04 -0.78
N ALA A 16 27.53 -9.02 -0.61
CA ALA A 16 28.38 -10.16 -0.84
C ALA A 16 28.01 -11.36 0.05
N ARG A 17 27.72 -11.14 1.34
CA ARG A 17 27.27 -12.19 2.28
C ARG A 17 25.91 -12.76 1.88
N ARG A 18 24.97 -11.93 1.41
CA ARG A 18 23.65 -12.40 0.94
C ARG A 18 23.78 -13.21 -0.35
N GLN A 19 24.60 -12.78 -1.29
CA GLN A 19 24.87 -13.52 -2.53
C GLN A 19 25.54 -14.88 -2.27
N ALA A 20 26.43 -14.97 -1.29
CA ALA A 20 27.06 -16.24 -0.90
C ALA A 20 26.08 -17.26 -0.27
N LEU A 21 24.89 -16.81 0.18
CA LEU A 21 23.84 -17.64 0.77
C LEU A 21 22.72 -18.02 -0.21
N MET A 22 22.70 -17.41 -1.41
CA MET A 22 21.66 -17.64 -2.41
C MET A 22 22.20 -18.56 -3.51
N SER A 23 21.34 -19.42 -4.01
CA SER A 23 21.63 -20.22 -5.20
C SER A 23 21.62 -19.35 -6.47
N ASP A 24 22.32 -19.77 -7.52
CA ASP A 24 22.38 -19.03 -8.79
C ASP A 24 20.99 -18.73 -9.36
N LYS A 25 20.03 -19.66 -9.21
CA LYS A 25 18.64 -19.46 -9.64
C LYS A 25 17.91 -18.37 -8.83
N GLU A 26 18.19 -18.25 -7.54
CA GLU A 26 17.61 -17.21 -6.71
C GLU A 26 18.19 -15.84 -7.04
N ILE A 27 19.47 -15.78 -7.38
CA ILE A 27 20.14 -14.57 -7.85
C ILE A 27 19.52 -14.11 -9.16
N GLU A 28 19.39 -15.01 -10.15
CA GLU A 28 18.77 -14.71 -11.44
C GLU A 28 17.33 -14.19 -11.28
N LEU A 29 16.54 -14.84 -10.42
CA LEU A 29 15.17 -14.42 -10.11
C LEU A 29 15.13 -13.04 -9.44
N ALA A 30 16.04 -12.77 -8.51
CA ALA A 30 16.13 -11.48 -7.83
C ALA A 30 16.50 -10.36 -8.82
N GLU A 31 17.43 -10.60 -9.74
CA GLU A 31 17.82 -9.66 -10.80
C GLU A 31 16.63 -9.38 -11.74
N GLN A 32 15.85 -10.40 -12.10
CA GLN A 32 14.67 -10.25 -12.92
C GLN A 32 13.60 -9.38 -12.22
N TYR A 33 13.34 -9.58 -10.92
CA TYR A 33 12.43 -8.73 -10.16
C TYR A 33 12.92 -7.28 -10.04
N LEU A 34 14.22 -7.07 -9.84
CA LEU A 34 14.81 -5.73 -9.83
C LEU A 34 14.67 -5.02 -11.18
N LEU A 35 14.85 -5.76 -12.28
CA LEU A 35 14.64 -5.21 -13.61
C LEU A 35 13.18 -4.79 -13.83
N TRP A 36 12.22 -5.62 -13.43
CA TRP A 36 10.80 -5.28 -13.53
C TRP A 36 10.44 -4.08 -12.66
N TYR A 37 10.98 -4.01 -11.45
CA TYR A 37 10.77 -2.87 -10.56
C TYR A 37 11.30 -1.57 -11.18
N ARG A 38 12.53 -1.58 -11.73
CA ARG A 38 13.12 -0.41 -12.39
C ARG A 38 12.28 0.03 -13.59
N ARG A 39 11.90 -0.88 -14.47
CA ARG A 39 11.03 -0.58 -15.62
C ARG A 39 9.70 0.02 -15.18
N GLY A 40 9.06 -0.55 -14.17
CA GLY A 40 7.81 -0.02 -13.63
C GLY A 40 7.98 1.37 -13.02
N TYR A 41 9.12 1.67 -12.42
CA TYR A 41 9.41 3.00 -11.88
C TYR A 41 9.67 4.02 -13.01
N GLU A 42 10.46 3.65 -14.01
CA GLU A 42 10.73 4.48 -15.20
C GLU A 42 9.42 4.79 -15.97
N ASP A 43 8.55 3.81 -16.13
CA ASP A 43 7.23 4.02 -16.74
C ASP A 43 6.36 5.01 -15.95
N LYS A 44 6.37 4.94 -14.62
CA LYS A 44 5.67 5.90 -13.77
C LYS A 44 6.22 7.32 -13.93
N GLN A 45 7.53 7.45 -14.02
CA GLN A 45 8.16 8.76 -14.27
C GLN A 45 7.81 9.29 -15.66
N ARG A 46 7.91 8.46 -16.69
CA ARG A 46 7.57 8.81 -18.07
C ARG A 46 6.12 9.28 -18.23
N LEU A 47 5.20 8.66 -17.49
CA LEU A 47 3.78 9.03 -17.48
C LEU A 47 3.46 10.22 -16.57
N GLY A 48 4.45 10.77 -15.85
CA GLY A 48 4.26 11.86 -14.91
C GLY A 48 3.36 11.48 -13.71
N LEU A 49 3.21 10.20 -13.41
CA LEU A 49 2.30 9.74 -12.36
C LEU A 49 2.76 10.15 -10.97
N ILE A 50 4.07 10.23 -10.75
CA ILE A 50 4.63 10.57 -9.44
C ILE A 50 4.28 12.02 -9.08
N GLU A 51 4.36 12.94 -10.05
CA GLU A 51 3.97 14.35 -9.85
C GLU A 51 2.47 14.48 -9.65
N LYS A 52 1.67 13.83 -10.51
CA LYS A 52 0.21 13.83 -10.36
C LYS A 52 -0.25 13.28 -9.01
N TRP A 53 0.42 12.27 -8.47
CA TRP A 53 0.09 11.72 -7.15
C TRP A 53 0.41 12.69 -6.01
N LYS A 54 1.51 13.45 -6.12
CA LYS A 54 1.82 14.52 -5.16
C LYS A 54 0.79 15.65 -5.21
N ASP A 55 0.34 16.01 -6.41
CA ASP A 55 -0.70 17.00 -6.56
C ASP A 55 -2.03 16.54 -5.97
N VAL A 56 -2.40 15.28 -6.20
CA VAL A 56 -3.61 14.69 -5.58
C VAL A 56 -3.52 14.71 -4.06
N GLU A 57 -2.35 14.40 -3.49
CA GLU A 57 -2.11 14.43 -2.05
C GLU A 57 -2.26 15.85 -1.48
N LYS A 58 -1.66 16.84 -2.14
CA LYS A 58 -1.85 18.27 -1.80
C LYS A 58 -3.33 18.68 -1.84
N TYR A 59 -4.05 18.33 -2.91
CA TYR A 59 -5.48 18.62 -3.02
C TYR A 59 -6.31 17.93 -1.92
N TRP A 60 -5.97 16.70 -1.56
CA TRP A 60 -6.62 15.99 -0.47
C TRP A 60 -6.34 16.64 0.90
N GLU A 61 -5.11 17.12 1.14
CA GLU A 61 -4.72 17.84 2.34
C GLU A 61 -5.29 19.26 2.39
N GLY A 62 -5.77 19.78 1.26
CA GLY A 62 -6.34 21.12 1.15
C GLY A 62 -5.30 22.20 0.90
N GLU A 63 -4.13 21.80 0.45
CA GLU A 63 -3.09 22.74 0.01
C GLU A 63 -3.40 23.23 -1.39
N PHE A 64 -4.05 24.40 -1.49
CA PHE A 64 -4.34 25.05 -2.76
C PHE A 64 -3.38 26.23 -2.97
N GLU A 65 -2.77 26.30 -4.14
CA GLU A 65 -2.04 27.51 -4.56
C GLU A 65 -3.08 28.51 -5.09
N TYR A 66 -3.10 29.68 -4.50
CA TYR A 66 -3.94 30.80 -4.95
C TYR A 66 -3.09 31.79 -5.73
N ASP A 67 -3.47 32.04 -6.97
CA ASP A 67 -2.76 32.98 -7.84
C ASP A 67 -3.07 34.46 -7.53
N ASP A 68 -4.08 34.75 -6.72
CA ASP A 68 -4.52 36.12 -6.45
C ASP A 68 -4.95 36.31 -4.99
N GLU A 69 -4.44 37.34 -4.31
CA GLU A 69 -4.84 37.66 -2.94
C GLU A 69 -6.34 38.00 -2.80
N ASN A 70 -7.02 38.25 -3.92
CA ASN A 70 -8.45 38.57 -3.98
C ASN A 70 -9.33 37.37 -4.30
N ASP A 71 -8.75 36.20 -4.59
CA ASP A 71 -9.53 34.99 -4.84
C ASP A 71 -9.99 34.39 -3.51
N PRO A 72 -11.32 34.26 -3.28
CA PRO A 72 -11.81 33.69 -2.03
C PRO A 72 -11.38 32.23 -1.95
N ALA A 73 -10.54 31.93 -0.97
CA ALA A 73 -10.15 30.55 -0.68
C ALA A 73 -11.39 29.67 -0.58
N PRO A 74 -11.47 28.54 -1.30
CA PRO A 74 -12.60 27.64 -1.13
C PRO A 74 -12.64 27.15 0.32
N ASN A 75 -13.67 27.50 1.04
CA ASN A 75 -13.86 27.13 2.45
C ASN A 75 -14.09 25.62 2.64
N THR A 76 -14.22 24.85 1.55
CA THR A 76 -14.58 23.44 1.60
C THR A 76 -13.65 22.62 0.71
N ASN A 77 -12.89 21.72 1.30
CA ASN A 77 -12.11 20.75 0.57
C ASN A 77 -13.02 19.61 0.03
N ILE A 78 -13.57 19.80 -1.16
CA ILE A 78 -14.47 18.86 -1.82
C ILE A 78 -13.73 17.55 -2.12
N THR A 79 -12.46 17.59 -2.47
CA THR A 79 -11.66 16.40 -2.76
C THR A 79 -11.55 15.50 -1.52
N ASN A 80 -11.20 16.08 -0.38
CA ASN A 80 -11.13 15.35 0.88
C ASN A 80 -12.50 14.74 1.23
N SER A 81 -13.57 15.57 1.18
CA SER A 81 -14.93 15.11 1.50
C SER A 81 -15.37 13.96 0.60
N ASN A 82 -15.06 13.98 -0.68
CA ASN A 82 -15.40 12.91 -1.61
C ASN A 82 -14.60 11.63 -1.34
N VAL A 83 -13.31 11.73 -1.12
CA VAL A 83 -12.44 10.57 -0.82
C VAL A 83 -12.86 9.93 0.50
N GLU A 84 -13.02 10.72 1.56
CA GLU A 84 -13.43 10.20 2.88
C GLU A 84 -14.85 9.63 2.86
N GLY A 85 -15.80 10.28 2.16
CA GLY A 85 -17.16 9.79 2.01
C GLY A 85 -17.22 8.44 1.28
N LYS A 86 -16.50 8.28 0.18
CA LYS A 86 -16.40 7.00 -0.53
C LYS A 86 -15.69 5.94 0.30
N THR A 87 -14.58 6.29 0.96
CA THR A 87 -13.85 5.39 1.84
C THR A 87 -14.77 4.88 2.97
N ALA A 88 -15.52 5.77 3.59
CA ALA A 88 -16.47 5.40 4.64
C ALA A 88 -17.54 4.43 4.13
N LEU A 89 -18.15 4.70 2.96
CA LEU A 89 -19.15 3.82 2.36
C LEU A 89 -18.59 2.43 2.03
N LEU A 90 -17.37 2.34 1.56
CA LEU A 90 -16.72 1.06 1.22
C LEU A 90 -16.30 0.28 2.46
N CYS A 91 -15.89 0.97 3.52
CA CYS A 91 -15.45 0.37 4.78
C CYS A 91 -16.60 0.06 5.75
N ASP A 92 -17.79 0.59 5.53
CA ASP A 92 -18.98 0.29 6.35
C ASP A 92 -19.45 -1.17 6.18
N GLN A 93 -19.07 -1.81 5.09
CA GLN A 93 -19.35 -3.22 4.86
C GLN A 93 -18.44 -4.12 5.69
N THR A 94 -19.02 -4.80 6.67
CA THR A 94 -18.29 -5.78 7.47
C THR A 94 -17.90 -6.98 6.62
N ILE A 95 -16.59 -7.22 6.46
CA ILE A 95 -16.10 -8.42 5.77
C ILE A 95 -16.28 -9.61 6.70
N ALA A 96 -17.28 -10.44 6.42
CA ALA A 96 -17.48 -11.71 7.09
C ALA A 96 -16.73 -12.83 6.35
N ILE A 97 -15.95 -13.62 7.07
CA ILE A 97 -15.34 -14.83 6.53
C ILE A 97 -16.31 -15.97 6.82
N GLN A 98 -16.91 -16.52 5.77
CA GLN A 98 -17.78 -17.67 5.88
C GLN A 98 -16.97 -18.93 5.58
N VAL A 99 -17.03 -19.90 6.50
CA VAL A 99 -16.42 -21.22 6.35
C VAL A 99 -17.54 -22.24 6.39
N ASP A 100 -17.79 -22.89 5.27
CA ASP A 100 -18.86 -23.87 5.15
C ASP A 100 -18.30 -25.30 5.20
N PRO A 101 -18.97 -26.22 5.95
CA PRO A 101 -18.55 -27.61 6.03
C PRO A 101 -18.81 -28.32 4.70
N ARG A 102 -17.87 -29.14 4.24
CA ARG A 102 -18.06 -30.03 3.09
C ARG A 102 -18.81 -31.29 3.50
N GLU A 103 -18.54 -31.76 4.71
CA GLU A 103 -19.17 -32.97 5.29
C GLU A 103 -19.80 -32.62 6.64
N PRO A 104 -20.84 -33.40 7.08
CA PRO A 104 -21.51 -33.12 8.37
C PRO A 104 -20.59 -33.15 9.58
N GLY A 105 -19.47 -33.89 9.52
CA GLY A 105 -18.46 -33.96 10.58
C GLY A 105 -17.55 -32.75 10.69
N ASP A 106 -17.52 -31.91 9.66
CA ASP A 106 -16.61 -30.73 9.60
C ASP A 106 -17.11 -29.54 10.39
N ARG A 107 -18.37 -29.51 10.83
CA ARG A 107 -18.99 -28.35 11.51
C ARG A 107 -18.17 -27.80 12.67
N PRO A 108 -17.68 -28.63 13.63
CA PRO A 108 -16.87 -28.12 14.74
C PRO A 108 -15.58 -27.41 14.27
N PHE A 109 -14.95 -27.91 13.19
CA PHE A 109 -13.75 -27.34 12.61
C PHE A 109 -14.06 -26.04 11.89
N CYS A 110 -15.20 -25.92 11.23
CA CYS A 110 -15.64 -24.67 10.58
C CYS A 110 -15.88 -23.56 11.60
N ASP A 111 -16.52 -23.88 12.73
CA ASP A 111 -16.74 -22.89 13.80
C ASP A 111 -15.43 -22.43 14.44
N MET A 112 -14.49 -23.35 14.67
CA MET A 112 -13.15 -23.02 15.15
C MET A 112 -12.37 -22.15 14.13
N ALA A 113 -12.42 -22.51 12.84
CA ALA A 113 -11.75 -21.77 11.77
C ALA A 113 -12.33 -20.36 11.65
N ARG A 114 -13.65 -20.19 11.78
CA ARG A 114 -14.31 -18.87 11.77
C ARG A 114 -13.85 -18.02 12.95
N THR A 115 -13.85 -18.59 14.15
CA THR A 115 -13.38 -17.90 15.36
C THR A 115 -11.91 -17.50 15.25
N LEU A 116 -11.07 -18.38 14.72
CA LEU A 116 -9.65 -18.06 14.47
C LEU A 116 -9.48 -16.94 13.43
N ALA A 117 -10.26 -16.97 12.35
CA ALA A 117 -10.24 -15.94 11.32
C ALA A 117 -10.65 -14.57 11.88
N ASP A 118 -11.67 -14.51 12.73
CA ASP A 118 -12.09 -13.28 13.40
C ASP A 118 -11.01 -12.76 14.36
N PHE A 119 -10.41 -13.63 15.16
CA PHE A 119 -9.27 -13.28 16.01
C PHE A 119 -8.09 -12.71 15.20
N ILE A 120 -7.75 -13.32 14.07
CA ILE A 120 -6.68 -12.85 13.19
C ILE A 120 -7.01 -11.47 12.61
N LYS A 121 -8.27 -11.24 12.18
CA LYS A 121 -8.74 -9.93 11.69
C LYS A 121 -8.57 -8.83 12.74
N GLU A 122 -9.00 -9.10 13.96
CA GLU A 122 -8.89 -8.13 15.07
C GLU A 122 -7.43 -7.86 15.44
N ARG A 123 -6.64 -8.92 15.63
CA ARG A 123 -5.22 -8.82 15.97
C ARG A 123 -4.43 -8.01 14.94
N ASN A 124 -4.72 -8.19 13.66
CA ASN A 124 -4.05 -7.50 12.56
C ASN A 124 -4.66 -6.14 12.24
N LYS A 125 -5.67 -5.68 12.99
CA LYS A 125 -6.39 -4.43 12.73
C LYS A 125 -6.81 -4.32 11.25
N MET A 126 -7.40 -5.40 10.73
CA MET A 126 -7.68 -5.56 9.31
C MET A 126 -8.56 -4.43 8.76
N TYR A 127 -9.54 -3.97 9.51
CA TYR A 127 -10.42 -2.84 9.13
C TYR A 127 -9.63 -1.56 8.85
N ARG A 128 -8.67 -1.23 9.72
CA ARG A 128 -7.81 -0.06 9.51
C ARG A 128 -6.93 -0.19 8.27
N LYS A 129 -6.46 -1.40 7.98
CA LYS A 129 -5.66 -1.64 6.77
C LYS A 129 -6.51 -1.50 5.51
N ILE A 130 -7.76 -1.98 5.55
CA ILE A 130 -8.73 -1.83 4.46
C ILE A 130 -9.05 -0.35 4.24
N GLU A 131 -9.33 0.40 5.29
CA GLU A 131 -9.60 1.84 5.21
C GLU A 131 -8.44 2.60 4.54
N VAL A 132 -7.21 2.37 4.98
CA VAL A 132 -6.02 2.99 4.37
C VAL A 132 -5.84 2.56 2.90
N HIS A 133 -6.12 1.29 2.60
CA HIS A 133 -6.05 0.77 1.23
C HIS A 133 -7.09 1.42 0.32
N GLU A 134 -8.35 1.50 0.76
CA GLU A 134 -9.44 2.09 -0.01
C GLU A 134 -9.20 3.59 -0.24
N ARG A 135 -8.77 4.33 0.79
CA ARG A 135 -8.40 5.73 0.65
C ARG A 135 -7.30 5.93 -0.41
N ARG A 136 -6.26 5.12 -0.38
CA ARG A 136 -5.18 5.16 -1.38
C ARG A 136 -5.67 4.79 -2.77
N ARG A 137 -6.57 3.82 -2.87
CA ARG A 137 -7.19 3.43 -4.13
C ARG A 137 -8.01 4.57 -4.74
N GLU A 138 -8.80 5.27 -3.95
CA GLU A 138 -9.59 6.42 -4.40
C GLU A 138 -8.71 7.61 -4.81
N MET A 139 -7.61 7.85 -4.08
CA MET A 139 -6.68 8.95 -4.39
C MET A 139 -5.79 8.67 -5.61
N PHE A 140 -5.23 7.47 -5.70
CA PHE A 140 -4.17 7.14 -6.66
C PHE A 140 -4.59 6.14 -7.75
N GLY A 141 -5.82 5.66 -7.71
CA GLY A 141 -6.35 4.66 -8.63
C GLY A 141 -5.90 3.22 -8.34
N THR A 142 -4.92 3.04 -7.45
CA THR A 142 -4.41 1.72 -7.05
C THR A 142 -4.13 1.67 -5.55
N GLY A 143 -4.40 0.53 -4.94
CA GLY A 143 -4.04 0.26 -3.55
C GLY A 143 -3.38 -1.11 -3.45
N ILE A 144 -2.36 -1.25 -2.59
CA ILE A 144 -1.67 -2.51 -2.35
C ILE A 144 -1.77 -2.83 -0.85
N PHE A 145 -2.27 -4.01 -0.52
CA PHE A 145 -2.22 -4.55 0.83
C PHE A 145 -0.80 -4.99 1.16
N ARG A 146 -0.35 -4.61 2.37
CA ARG A 146 0.96 -4.99 2.88
C ARG A 146 0.87 -5.58 4.28
#